data_29eb570a11afb7b0c8877febf1c85821
#
_entry.id   29eb570a11afb7b0c8877febf1c85821
#
_cell.length_a   1.000
_cell.length_b   1.000
_cell.length_c   1.000
_cell.angle_alpha   90.00
_cell.angle_beta   90.00
_cell.angle_gamma   90.00
#
_symmetry.space_group_name_H-M   'P 1'
#
loop_
_entity.id
_entity.type
_entity.pdbx_description
1 polymer ?
#
loop_
_entity_poly.entity_id
_entity_poly.type
_entity_poly.pdbx_seq_one_letter_code
_entity_poly.pdbx_strand_id
1 'polypeptide(L)'
;MTAVRHYVGTVFDSGRWDGFELRPDDIIISTPPKCGTTWTQMICALLIFQEPELPLPLDTLSPWIDMVTRARKVLFTELEAQTHRRFIKTHTPLDGIANDPSITYILSLIHI
;
A
#
# COMPACT_ATOMS: atom_id res chain seq x y z
N MET A 1 11.68 0.45 12.47
CA MET A 1 11.37 1.86 12.76
C MET A 1 9.88 2.02 12.98
N THR A 2 9.49 2.89 13.88
CA THR A 2 8.08 3.14 14.19
C THR A 2 7.58 4.40 13.50
N ALA A 3 6.27 4.45 13.23
CA ALA A 3 5.65 5.63 12.70
C ALA A 3 5.71 6.78 13.71
N VAL A 4 5.82 8.01 13.21
CA VAL A 4 5.88 9.22 14.05
C VAL A 4 4.48 9.65 14.48
N ARG A 5 3.47 9.43 13.65
CA ARG A 5 2.08 9.83 13.90
C ARG A 5 1.11 8.70 13.65
N HIS A 6 -0.05 8.78 14.30
CA HIS A 6 -1.16 7.87 14.11
C HIS A 6 -2.33 8.62 13.48
N TYR A 7 -2.84 8.09 12.37
CA TYR A 7 -3.95 8.69 11.62
C TYR A 7 -5.14 7.76 11.62
N VAL A 8 -6.30 8.28 11.97
CA VAL A 8 -7.55 7.53 11.96
C VAL A 8 -8.61 8.34 11.23
N GLY A 9 -9.24 7.73 10.23
CA GLY A 9 -10.39 8.30 9.52
C GLY A 9 -11.61 7.42 9.67
N THR A 10 -12.65 7.71 8.89
CA THR A 10 -13.90 6.93 8.93
C THR A 10 -13.70 5.48 8.49
N VAL A 11 -12.83 5.26 7.50
CA VAL A 11 -12.63 3.95 6.88
C VAL A 11 -11.19 3.47 6.95
N PHE A 12 -10.28 4.23 7.56
CA PHE A 12 -8.88 3.83 7.65
C PHE A 12 -8.29 4.08 9.05
N ASP A 13 -7.26 3.32 9.37
CA ASP A 13 -6.51 3.41 10.62
C ASP A 13 -5.05 3.08 10.33
N SER A 14 -4.15 4.04 10.50
CA SER A 14 -2.72 3.84 10.27
C SER A 14 -2.10 2.84 11.24
N GLY A 15 -2.73 2.59 12.39
CA GLY A 15 -2.28 1.56 13.33
C GLY A 15 -2.26 0.17 12.72
N ARG A 16 -2.92 -0.05 11.60
CA ARG A 16 -2.88 -1.32 10.87
C ARG A 16 -1.51 -1.63 10.29
N TRP A 17 -0.65 -0.63 10.14
CA TRP A 17 0.74 -0.84 9.77
C TRP A 17 1.58 -1.49 10.87
N ASP A 18 1.13 -1.39 12.12
CA ASP A 18 1.86 -1.94 13.25
C ASP A 18 1.94 -3.47 13.15
N GLY A 19 3.15 -4.00 13.26
CA GLY A 19 3.39 -5.43 13.15
C GLY A 19 3.45 -5.97 11.73
N PHE A 20 3.23 -5.14 10.72
CA PHE A 20 3.39 -5.56 9.33
C PHE A 20 4.87 -5.60 8.95
N GLU A 21 5.33 -6.74 8.46
CA GLU A 21 6.71 -6.91 8.03
C GLU A 21 6.88 -6.48 6.57
N LEU A 22 7.68 -5.43 6.36
CA LEU A 22 8.06 -4.99 5.03
C LEU A 22 9.17 -5.90 4.49
N ARG A 23 9.14 -6.12 3.18
CA ARG A 23 10.21 -6.83 2.47
C ARG A 23 11.06 -5.82 1.73
N PRO A 24 12.39 -6.08 1.59
CA PRO A 24 13.20 -5.28 0.68
C PRO A 24 12.53 -5.22 -0.70
N ASP A 25 12.56 -4.06 -1.33
CA ASP A 25 11.94 -3.78 -2.63
C ASP A 25 10.40 -3.65 -2.63
N ASP A 26 9.73 -3.72 -1.50
CA ASP A 26 8.33 -3.36 -1.43
C ASP A 26 8.12 -1.92 -1.92
N ILE A 27 7.01 -1.68 -2.59
CA ILE A 27 6.58 -0.34 -3.02
C ILE A 27 5.38 0.06 -2.19
N ILE A 28 5.47 1.20 -1.53
CA ILE A 28 4.33 1.78 -0.81
C ILE A 28 3.83 2.98 -1.58
N ILE A 29 2.55 2.93 -1.98
CA ILE A 29 1.89 4.01 -2.69
C ILE A 29 1.06 4.78 -1.68
N SER A 30 1.57 5.92 -1.26
CA SER A 30 0.94 6.77 -0.25
C SER A 30 0.38 8.02 -0.91
N THR A 31 -0.95 8.11 -0.97
CA THR A 31 -1.64 9.25 -1.57
C THR A 31 -2.84 9.61 -0.71
N PRO A 32 -3.22 10.91 -0.64
CA PRO A 32 -4.54 11.27 -0.15
C PRO A 32 -5.62 10.65 -1.05
N PRO A 33 -6.85 10.47 -0.55
CA PRO A 33 -7.94 9.98 -1.38
C PRO A 33 -8.11 10.83 -2.64
N LYS A 34 -8.37 10.17 -3.78
CA LYS A 34 -8.59 10.81 -5.09
C LYS A 34 -7.39 11.58 -5.65
N CYS A 35 -6.17 11.18 -5.28
CA CYS A 35 -4.93 11.79 -5.80
C CYS A 35 -4.18 10.85 -6.74
N GLY A 36 -4.90 10.07 -7.54
CA GLY A 36 -4.28 9.22 -8.56
C GLY A 36 -3.74 7.90 -8.06
N THR A 37 -4.25 7.39 -6.94
CA THR A 37 -3.79 6.12 -6.36
C THR A 37 -3.96 4.96 -7.33
N THR A 38 -5.14 4.84 -7.96
CA THR A 38 -5.43 3.76 -8.91
C THR A 38 -4.52 3.81 -10.13
N TRP A 39 -4.24 4.99 -10.65
CA TRP A 39 -3.30 5.17 -11.76
C TRP A 39 -1.91 4.70 -11.38
N THR A 40 -1.43 5.10 -10.22
CA THR A 40 -0.11 4.70 -9.74
C THR A 40 -0.03 3.20 -9.51
N GLN A 41 -1.08 2.60 -8.93
CA GLN A 41 -1.15 1.15 -8.77
C GLN A 41 -1.11 0.42 -10.11
N MET A 42 -1.83 0.92 -11.12
CA MET A 42 -1.84 0.32 -12.44
C MET A 42 -0.47 0.41 -13.12
N ILE A 43 0.20 1.55 -13.01
CA ILE A 43 1.55 1.72 -13.54
C ILE A 43 2.50 0.71 -12.89
N CYS A 44 2.46 0.58 -11.57
CA CYS A 44 3.29 -0.41 -10.86
C CYS A 44 2.98 -1.83 -11.32
N ALA A 45 1.72 -2.17 -11.47
CA ALA A 45 1.31 -3.50 -11.93
C ALA A 45 1.85 -3.81 -13.33
N LEU A 46 1.74 -2.87 -14.26
CA LEU A 46 2.24 -3.06 -15.62
C LEU A 46 3.76 -3.22 -15.64
N LEU A 47 4.47 -2.49 -14.80
CA LEU A 47 5.92 -2.60 -14.71
C LEU A 47 6.37 -3.92 -14.07
N ILE A 48 5.67 -4.39 -13.05
CA ILE A 48 6.02 -5.61 -12.32
C ILE A 48 5.67 -6.85 -13.14
N PHE A 49 4.47 -6.92 -13.67
CA PHE A 49 4.00 -8.11 -14.40
C PHE A 49 4.34 -8.09 -15.88
N GLN A 50 4.54 -6.90 -16.46
CA GLN A 50 4.92 -6.71 -17.88
C GLN A 50 3.96 -7.37 -18.86
N GLU A 51 2.67 -7.39 -18.53
CA GLU A 51 1.61 -7.96 -19.35
C GLU A 51 0.43 -6.98 -19.39
N PRO A 52 -0.30 -6.93 -20.52
CA PRO A 52 -1.45 -6.02 -20.64
C PRO A 52 -2.63 -6.44 -19.77
N GLU A 53 -2.73 -7.72 -19.44
CA GLU A 53 -3.76 -8.24 -18.54
C GLU A 53 -3.14 -8.63 -17.20
N LEU A 54 -3.78 -8.19 -16.12
CA LEU A 54 -3.31 -8.53 -14.78
C LEU A 54 -3.79 -9.94 -14.41
N PRO A 55 -2.96 -10.70 -13.65
CA PRO A 55 -3.34 -12.05 -13.24
C PRO A 55 -4.51 -12.08 -12.25
N LEU A 56 -4.73 -11.01 -11.51
CA LEU A 56 -5.80 -10.86 -10.53
C LEU A 56 -6.30 -9.41 -10.54
N PRO A 57 -7.48 -9.13 -9.96
CA PRO A 57 -7.94 -7.74 -9.81
C PRO A 57 -6.93 -6.87 -9.08
N LEU A 58 -6.89 -5.60 -9.43
CA LEU A 58 -5.90 -4.66 -8.90
C LEU A 58 -5.98 -4.53 -7.38
N ASP A 59 -7.16 -4.51 -6.81
CA ASP A 59 -7.35 -4.40 -5.36
C ASP A 59 -6.91 -5.66 -4.60
N THR A 60 -6.81 -6.79 -5.27
CA THR A 60 -6.21 -8.00 -4.72
C THR A 60 -4.69 -7.97 -4.81
N LEU A 61 -4.15 -7.48 -5.92
CA LEU A 61 -2.70 -7.38 -6.12
C LEU A 61 -2.08 -6.28 -5.28
N SER A 62 -2.79 -5.18 -5.07
CA SER A 62 -2.32 -4.01 -4.33
C SER A 62 -3.35 -3.63 -3.26
N PRO A 63 -3.42 -4.37 -2.16
CA PRO A 63 -4.42 -4.12 -1.12
C PRO A 63 -4.21 -2.76 -0.44
N TRP A 64 -5.31 -2.18 0.01
CA TRP A 64 -5.31 -0.99 0.85
C TRP A 64 -5.18 -1.43 2.31
N ILE A 65 -3.96 -1.36 2.84
CA ILE A 65 -3.62 -1.97 4.14
C ILE A 65 -4.29 -1.31 5.34
N ASP A 66 -4.49 -0.01 5.30
CA ASP A 66 -5.07 0.73 6.42
C ASP A 66 -6.59 0.87 6.38
N MET A 67 -7.26 0.18 5.44
CA MET A 67 -8.72 0.16 5.36
C MET A 67 -9.31 -0.72 6.46
N VAL A 68 -10.18 -0.13 7.30
CA VAL A 68 -10.75 -0.85 8.47
C VAL A 68 -11.90 -1.78 8.13
N THR A 69 -12.43 -1.73 6.91
CA THR A 69 -13.55 -2.58 6.49
C THR A 69 -13.15 -4.03 6.22
N ARG A 70 -11.85 -4.31 6.13
CA ARG A 70 -11.32 -5.68 6.01
C ARG A 70 -10.52 -6.04 7.26
N ALA A 71 -10.59 -7.30 7.66
CA ALA A 71 -9.83 -7.77 8.81
C ALA A 71 -8.32 -7.65 8.56
N ARG A 72 -7.59 -7.09 9.52
CA ARG A 72 -6.13 -6.96 9.47
C ARG A 72 -5.43 -8.28 9.16
N LYS A 73 -5.86 -9.35 9.82
CA LYS A 73 -5.28 -10.68 9.65
C LYS A 73 -5.42 -11.18 8.21
N VAL A 74 -6.56 -10.91 7.57
CA VAL A 74 -6.82 -11.32 6.19
C VAL A 74 -5.89 -10.56 5.25
N LEU A 75 -5.76 -9.25 5.41
CA LEU A 75 -4.87 -8.42 4.60
C LEU A 75 -3.41 -8.85 4.74
N PHE A 76 -2.96 -9.11 5.95
CA PHE A 76 -1.59 -9.54 6.20
C PHE A 76 -1.30 -10.90 5.58
N THR A 77 -2.25 -11.84 5.70
CA THR A 77 -2.11 -13.17 5.10
C THR A 77 -2.03 -13.09 3.57
N GLU A 78 -2.89 -12.29 2.95
CA GLU A 78 -2.85 -12.08 1.50
C GLU A 78 -1.51 -11.51 1.03
N LEU A 79 -0.99 -10.50 1.74
CA LEU A 79 0.28 -9.87 1.40
C LEU A 79 1.46 -10.81 1.60
N GLU A 80 1.46 -11.60 2.67
CA GLU A 80 2.52 -12.57 2.91
C GLU A 80 2.54 -13.70 1.88
N ALA A 81 1.41 -14.04 1.30
CA ALA A 81 1.31 -15.06 0.27
C ALA A 81 1.79 -14.57 -1.11
N GLN A 82 1.97 -13.28 -1.31
CA GLN A 82 2.39 -12.74 -2.60
C GLN A 82 3.86 -13.05 -2.87
N THR A 83 4.15 -13.54 -4.08
CA THR A 83 5.50 -13.91 -4.51
C THR A 83 6.15 -12.89 -5.44
N HIS A 84 5.34 -11.99 -6.02
CA HIS A 84 5.84 -10.89 -6.86
C HIS A 84 6.28 -9.72 -5.98
N ARG A 85 6.95 -8.72 -6.56
CA ARG A 85 7.25 -7.47 -5.87
C ARG A 85 5.93 -6.83 -5.43
N ARG A 86 5.80 -6.58 -4.13
CA ARG A 86 4.54 -6.05 -3.60
C ARG A 86 4.46 -4.54 -3.81
N PHE A 87 3.24 -4.08 -4.10
CA PHE A 87 2.92 -2.66 -4.18
C PHE A 87 1.63 -2.44 -3.40
N ILE A 88 1.76 -1.72 -2.30
CA ILE A 88 0.74 -1.64 -1.25
C ILE A 88 0.16 -0.24 -1.22
N LYS A 89 -1.17 -0.17 -1.22
CA LYS A 89 -1.90 1.09 -1.18
C LYS A 89 -2.10 1.55 0.26
N THR A 90 -1.90 2.84 0.50
CA THR A 90 -2.25 3.49 1.76
C THR A 90 -2.70 4.92 1.52
N HIS A 91 -3.57 5.42 2.38
CA HIS A 91 -3.90 6.85 2.45
C HIS A 91 -3.24 7.51 3.66
N THR A 92 -2.40 6.79 4.37
CA THR A 92 -1.63 7.32 5.50
C THR A 92 -0.44 8.11 4.98
N PRO A 93 -0.22 9.36 5.45
CA PRO A 93 0.99 10.11 5.13
C PRO A 93 2.25 9.41 5.64
N LEU A 94 3.41 9.78 5.08
CA LEU A 94 4.69 9.13 5.41
C LEU A 94 5.01 9.13 6.90
N ASP A 95 4.63 10.15 7.63
CA ASP A 95 4.89 10.21 9.08
C ASP A 95 3.97 9.28 9.89
N GLY A 96 2.97 8.68 9.25
CA GLY A 96 2.10 7.68 9.86
C GLY A 96 2.51 6.24 9.59
N ILE A 97 3.56 6.01 8.82
CA ILE A 97 4.07 4.67 8.49
C ILE A 97 5.56 4.58 8.83
N ALA A 98 6.04 3.37 9.05
CA ALA A 98 7.45 3.14 9.32
C ALA A 98 8.31 3.46 8.08
N ASN A 99 9.44 4.12 8.30
CA ASN A 99 10.37 4.47 7.24
C ASN A 99 11.50 3.44 7.17
N ASP A 100 11.68 2.84 6.01
CA ASP A 100 12.72 1.85 5.79
C ASP A 100 13.46 2.20 4.49
N PRO A 101 14.80 2.34 4.52
CA PRO A 101 15.56 2.72 3.32
C PRO A 101 15.56 1.67 2.22
N SER A 102 15.19 0.42 2.50
CA SER A 102 15.07 -0.62 1.47
C SER A 102 13.74 -0.58 0.71
N ILE A 103 12.82 0.29 1.11
CA ILE A 103 11.47 0.39 0.55
C ILE A 103 11.39 1.59 -0.38
N THR A 104 10.66 1.43 -1.47
CA THR A 104 10.33 2.52 -2.39
C THR A 104 8.99 3.13 -2.00
N TYR A 105 8.97 4.44 -1.76
CA TYR A 105 7.75 5.17 -1.43
C TYR A 105 7.36 6.06 -2.60
N ILE A 106 6.13 5.90 -3.08
CA ILE A 106 5.58 6.76 -4.13
C ILE A 106 4.51 7.63 -3.50
N LEU A 107 4.69 8.94 -3.61
CA LEU A 107 3.79 9.92 -3.03
C LEU A 107 3.12 10.74 -4.12
N SER A 108 1.84 11.03 -3.94
CA SER A 108 1.13 11.95 -4.82
C SER A 108 0.39 12.97 -3.96
N LEU A 109 0.54 14.24 -4.30
CA LEU A 109 -0.11 15.36 -3.61
C LEU A 109 -1.05 16.12 -4.54
N ILE A 110 -1.21 15.68 -5.78
CA ILE A 110 -1.94 16.40 -6.81
C ILE A 110 -3.30 15.75 -7.02
N HIS A 111 -4.34 16.55 -6.98
CA HIS A 111 -5.68 16.13 -7.37
C HIS A 111 -5.74 15.86 -8.88
N ILE A 112 -6.34 14.76 -9.20
CA ILE A 112 -6.59 14.40 -10.59
C ILE A 112 -8.10 14.40 -10.83
#